data_e3c751da214a9b338bc5a534e1724f15
#
_entry.id   e3c751da214a9b338bc5a534e1724f15
#
_cell.length_a   1.000
_cell.length_b   1.000
_cell.length_c   1.000
_cell.angle_alpha   90.00
_cell.angle_beta   90.00
_cell.angle_gamma   90.00
#
_symmetry.space_group_name_H-M   'P 1'
#
loop_
_entity.id
_entity.type
_entity.pdbx_description
1 polymer ?
#
loop_
_entity_poly.entity_id
_entity_poly.type
_entity_poly.pdbx_seq_one_letter_code
_entity_poly.pdbx_strand_id
1 'polypeptide(L)'
;MELASARLLRGQIPWTGLLLTASLLTYWSPLTIAQVTVEAVPPNVVEEKSVLLLAHNLLQEFQVFYWYKVTTTGLNSEIARYIRSDNTNKTGPAYSGRETIYSNGSLFFQNVNKTDEGTYTLSVIDQDYNPIQTSVQFRVYSALQKPNVTGNNSNPMEGEPFVSLMCEPYTNNTSYLWSRNGESLSEGDRVTFSEGNRTLTLLNIRRTDKGYYECEARNPATFNRSDPFNLDVIYGPDAPVISPPDIYLHQGSNLNLSCHADSNPPAQYFWLINEKLQASSQQLFISNITTNNSGTYACFVNNTATGLSRTTVKNITVFEPVTQPSIQIINTTVKELSSVTLTCFSKDTGVSVRWLFNSQSLQLTDRMMLSQDNSTLRIDPIKREDAGEYQCEISNPVSFRISHPIKLDVIPDPTQGSSGLSEGAIAGIVIGSVAGVALIAALAYFLYSRKTGGGSDQRDLTEHKPSTSSHNLGPSDDSPNKVDDVSYSVLSFNAQQSKRPTSASSSPTETVYSEVKKK
;
A
#
# COMPACT_ATOMS: atom_id res chain seq x y z
N MET A 1 -29.42 -13.30 45.68
CA MET A 1 -29.68 -12.13 46.55
C MET A 1 -30.04 -11.02 45.58
N GLU A 2 -31.13 -10.92 45.46
CA GLU A 2 -32.32 -10.09 45.15
C GLU A 2 -31.99 -8.71 44.59
N LEU A 3 -32.37 -8.54 43.33
CA LEU A 3 -32.54 -7.30 42.61
C LEU A 3 -33.81 -6.58 43.07
N ALA A 4 -33.66 -5.46 43.72
CA ALA A 4 -34.79 -4.56 44.03
C ALA A 4 -35.05 -3.64 42.85
N SER A 5 -36.16 -3.82 42.17
CA SER A 5 -36.66 -2.94 41.12
C SER A 5 -37.29 -1.67 41.72
N ALA A 6 -36.65 -0.51 41.45
CA ALA A 6 -37.23 0.78 41.77
C ALA A 6 -38.24 1.19 40.69
N ARG A 7 -39.48 1.27 41.03
CA ARG A 7 -40.57 1.84 40.21
C ARG A 7 -40.42 3.36 40.14
N LEU A 8 -40.22 3.87 38.94
CA LEU A 8 -40.29 5.28 38.61
C LEU A 8 -41.78 5.76 38.76
N LEU A 9 -42.01 6.52 39.80
CA LEU A 9 -43.24 7.32 39.96
C LEU A 9 -43.24 8.45 38.93
N ARG A 10 -44.14 8.36 37.99
CA ARG A 10 -44.46 9.38 36.99
C ARG A 10 -45.27 10.49 37.67
N GLY A 11 -44.58 11.43 38.34
CA GLY A 11 -45.21 12.65 38.85
C GLY A 11 -45.32 13.66 37.70
N GLN A 12 -46.54 13.96 37.28
CA GLN A 12 -46.82 15.09 36.40
C GLN A 12 -46.54 16.36 37.20
N ILE A 13 -45.49 17.11 36.84
CA ILE A 13 -45.22 18.44 37.36
C ILE A 13 -46.26 19.37 36.72
N PRO A 14 -47.13 20.01 37.49
CA PRO A 14 -48.14 20.92 36.90
C PRO A 14 -47.43 22.13 36.27
N TRP A 15 -47.74 22.41 35.02
CA TRP A 15 -47.18 23.52 34.22
C TRP A 15 -47.23 24.87 34.91
N THR A 16 -48.17 25.07 35.85
CA THR A 16 -48.30 26.28 36.68
C THR A 16 -47.11 26.46 37.65
N GLY A 17 -46.55 25.36 38.17
CA GLY A 17 -45.33 25.41 39.03
C GLY A 17 -44.08 25.79 38.24
N LEU A 18 -43.94 25.28 37.01
CA LEU A 18 -42.82 25.57 36.12
C LEU A 18 -42.81 27.03 35.63
N LEU A 19 -44.00 27.59 35.35
CA LEU A 19 -44.13 28.98 34.95
C LEU A 19 -43.87 29.94 36.13
N LEU A 20 -44.28 29.58 37.36
CA LEU A 20 -43.98 30.36 38.55
C LEU A 20 -42.51 30.35 38.91
N THR A 21 -41.82 29.21 38.79
CA THR A 21 -40.38 29.15 39.04
C THR A 21 -39.58 29.86 37.94
N ALA A 22 -40.00 29.78 36.68
CA ALA A 22 -39.39 30.53 35.58
C ALA A 22 -39.57 32.04 35.75
N SER A 23 -40.77 32.50 36.17
CA SER A 23 -41.01 33.93 36.42
C SER A 23 -40.27 34.45 37.65
N LEU A 24 -40.13 33.65 38.72
CA LEU A 24 -39.30 34.00 39.88
C LEU A 24 -37.80 34.03 39.55
N LEU A 25 -37.32 33.13 38.68
CA LEU A 25 -35.93 33.15 38.23
C LEU A 25 -35.59 34.35 37.34
N THR A 26 -36.56 34.81 36.53
CA THR A 26 -36.37 36.02 35.71
C THR A 26 -36.48 37.31 36.53
N TYR A 27 -37.25 37.29 37.62
CA TYR A 27 -37.40 38.46 38.50
C TYR A 27 -36.20 38.60 39.48
N TRP A 28 -35.47 37.51 39.75
CA TRP A 28 -34.30 37.51 40.61
C TRP A 28 -32.97 37.49 39.86
N SER A 29 -32.99 37.63 38.55
CA SER A 29 -31.75 37.95 37.85
C SER A 29 -31.38 39.38 38.20
N PRO A 30 -30.37 39.64 39.01
CA PRO A 30 -29.93 41.01 39.17
C PRO A 30 -29.56 41.49 37.77
N LEU A 31 -30.08 42.66 37.38
CA LEU A 31 -29.53 43.37 36.23
C LEU A 31 -28.04 43.51 36.48
N THR A 32 -27.23 42.56 35.97
CA THR A 32 -25.81 42.69 35.97
C THR A 32 -25.48 43.87 35.09
N ILE A 33 -25.33 45.03 35.72
CA ILE A 33 -24.73 46.19 35.07
C ILE A 33 -23.37 45.69 34.57
N ALA A 34 -23.19 45.63 33.26
CA ALA A 34 -21.96 45.14 32.66
C ALA A 34 -20.81 46.00 33.18
N GLN A 35 -19.95 45.41 33.99
CA GLN A 35 -18.78 46.07 34.58
C GLN A 35 -17.86 46.58 33.48
N VAL A 36 -17.30 47.76 33.65
CA VAL A 36 -16.25 48.28 32.77
C VAL A 36 -15.05 47.34 32.81
N THR A 37 -14.65 46.86 31.66
CA THR A 37 -13.48 45.98 31.51
C THR A 37 -12.55 46.50 30.44
N VAL A 38 -11.28 46.10 30.51
CA VAL A 38 -10.30 46.42 29.47
C VAL A 38 -9.54 45.19 29.08
N GLU A 39 -9.19 45.08 27.80
CA GLU A 39 -8.34 44.05 27.27
C GLU A 39 -7.23 44.64 26.38
N ALA A 40 -6.10 43.96 26.27
CA ALA A 40 -5.03 44.35 25.37
C ALA A 40 -5.13 43.55 24.07
N VAL A 41 -5.14 44.22 22.95
CA VAL A 41 -5.25 43.60 21.61
C VAL A 41 -4.07 44.03 20.74
N PRO A 42 -3.11 43.14 20.50
CA PRO A 42 -2.89 41.83 21.12
C PRO A 42 -2.30 41.93 22.53
N PRO A 43 -2.46 40.88 23.42
CA PRO A 43 -1.87 40.90 24.75
C PRO A 43 -0.34 40.69 24.76
N ASN A 44 0.20 40.12 23.71
CA ASN A 44 1.62 40.00 23.44
C ASN A 44 1.93 40.68 22.10
N VAL A 45 2.79 41.68 22.13
CA VAL A 45 3.07 42.53 20.96
C VAL A 45 4.56 42.50 20.64
N VAL A 46 4.88 42.62 19.37
CA VAL A 46 6.28 42.76 18.89
C VAL A 46 6.68 44.22 18.99
N GLU A 47 7.91 44.50 19.36
CA GLU A 47 8.51 45.85 19.31
C GLU A 47 8.22 46.53 17.96
N GLU A 48 8.02 47.83 17.97
CA GLU A 48 7.68 48.67 16.82
C GLU A 48 6.29 48.39 16.21
N LYS A 49 5.50 47.49 16.78
CA LYS A 49 4.08 47.29 16.42
C LYS A 49 3.19 48.10 17.35
N SER A 50 1.89 47.99 17.14
CA SER A 50 0.89 48.74 17.89
C SER A 50 0.08 47.81 18.80
N VAL A 51 -0.44 48.34 19.91
CA VAL A 51 -1.36 47.66 20.80
C VAL A 51 -2.55 48.58 21.11
N LEU A 52 -3.73 48.02 21.16
CA LEU A 52 -4.95 48.69 21.57
C LEU A 52 -5.39 48.17 22.94
N LEU A 53 -5.47 49.04 23.94
CA LEU A 53 -6.13 48.75 25.20
C LEU A 53 -7.61 49.09 25.01
N LEU A 54 -8.40 48.05 24.71
CA LEU A 54 -9.81 48.21 24.34
C LEU A 54 -10.69 48.21 25.57
N ALA A 55 -11.40 49.29 25.79
CA ALA A 55 -12.39 49.41 26.88
C ALA A 55 -13.75 48.89 26.43
N HIS A 56 -14.35 48.03 27.24
CA HIS A 56 -15.70 47.49 27.06
C HIS A 56 -16.64 48.03 28.15
N ASN A 57 -17.88 48.18 27.80
CA ASN A 57 -18.96 48.58 28.70
C ASN A 57 -18.66 49.90 29.44
N LEU A 58 -17.98 50.85 28.76
CA LEU A 58 -17.78 52.19 29.34
C LEU A 58 -19.14 52.76 29.70
N LEU A 59 -19.25 53.37 30.87
CA LEU A 59 -20.47 53.99 31.32
C LEU A 59 -20.96 55.01 30.29
N GLN A 60 -22.27 54.98 29.99
CA GLN A 60 -22.86 55.97 29.06
C GLN A 60 -22.77 57.37 29.65
N GLU A 61 -22.77 57.50 30.98
CA GLU A 61 -22.73 58.73 31.73
C GLU A 61 -21.50 58.72 32.65
N PHE A 62 -20.47 59.44 32.29
CA PHE A 62 -19.25 59.67 33.08
C PHE A 62 -18.84 61.13 32.94
N GLN A 63 -18.02 61.62 33.90
CA GLN A 63 -17.47 63.00 33.83
C GLN A 63 -16.13 63.02 33.11
N VAL A 64 -15.22 62.15 33.51
CA VAL A 64 -13.86 62.05 33.02
C VAL A 64 -13.37 60.63 33.19
N PHE A 65 -12.49 60.19 32.31
CA PHE A 65 -11.70 58.98 32.57
C PHE A 65 -10.20 59.24 32.34
N TYR A 66 -9.42 58.46 33.07
CA TYR A 66 -7.96 58.57 33.13
C TYR A 66 -7.35 57.24 32.75
N TRP A 67 -6.24 57.30 31.99
CA TRP A 67 -5.34 56.18 31.82
C TRP A 67 -4.08 56.39 32.63
N TYR A 68 -3.71 55.40 33.42
CA TYR A 68 -2.51 55.40 34.21
C TYR A 68 -1.61 54.22 33.86
N LYS A 69 -0.31 54.44 33.87
CA LYS A 69 0.70 53.36 33.89
C LYS A 69 1.10 53.10 35.34
N VAL A 70 1.03 51.83 35.76
CA VAL A 70 1.51 51.41 37.08
C VAL A 70 3.03 51.35 37.05
N THR A 71 3.72 52.11 37.88
CA THR A 71 5.19 52.10 37.95
C THR A 71 5.66 50.96 38.85
N THR A 72 6.94 50.61 38.76
CA THR A 72 7.60 49.59 39.61
C THR A 72 7.54 49.92 41.09
N THR A 73 7.35 51.17 41.45
CA THR A 73 7.16 51.64 42.83
C THR A 73 5.69 51.57 43.30
N GLY A 74 4.79 51.04 42.47
CA GLY A 74 3.36 50.95 42.74
C GLY A 74 2.60 52.27 42.62
N LEU A 75 3.25 53.34 42.18
CA LEU A 75 2.61 54.63 41.94
C LEU A 75 2.01 54.64 40.51
N ASN A 76 0.80 55.21 40.41
CA ASN A 76 0.16 55.40 39.11
C ASN A 76 0.61 56.72 38.48
N SER A 77 1.19 56.64 37.28
CA SER A 77 1.54 57.83 36.50
C SER A 77 0.52 58.05 35.36
N GLU A 78 -0.12 59.23 35.37
CA GLU A 78 -1.13 59.58 34.37
C GLU A 78 -0.51 59.69 32.98
N ILE A 79 -1.11 58.96 32.01
CA ILE A 79 -0.75 59.05 30.60
C ILE A 79 -1.59 60.10 29.92
N ALA A 80 -2.92 59.98 30.03
CA ALA A 80 -3.87 60.92 29.42
C ALA A 80 -5.23 60.81 30.10
N ARG A 81 -6.02 61.84 29.93
CA ARG A 81 -7.42 61.86 30.35
C ARG A 81 -8.32 62.38 29.21
N TYR A 82 -9.56 61.94 29.23
CA TYR A 82 -10.63 62.48 28.38
C TYR A 82 -11.70 63.10 29.25
N ILE A 83 -12.03 64.38 28.96
CA ILE A 83 -13.05 65.16 29.69
C ILE A 83 -14.29 65.24 28.79
N ARG A 84 -15.39 64.66 29.28
CA ARG A 84 -16.63 64.53 28.47
C ARG A 84 -17.29 65.88 28.23
N SER A 85 -17.34 66.79 29.25
CA SER A 85 -17.98 68.10 29.12
C SER A 85 -17.43 68.92 27.95
N ASP A 86 -16.13 68.83 27.74
CA ASP A 86 -15.42 69.65 26.78
C ASP A 86 -15.09 68.87 25.49
N ASN A 87 -15.34 67.53 25.50
CA ASN A 87 -14.94 66.61 24.44
C ASN A 87 -13.45 66.76 24.10
N THR A 88 -12.61 66.89 25.15
CA THR A 88 -11.17 67.16 24.99
C THR A 88 -10.32 66.09 25.63
N ASN A 89 -9.15 65.84 25.00
CA ASN A 89 -8.10 65.00 25.53
C ASN A 89 -7.02 65.89 26.18
N LYS A 90 -6.47 65.48 27.34
CA LYS A 90 -5.33 66.10 27.97
C LYS A 90 -4.28 65.06 28.28
N THR A 91 -3.03 65.38 27.97
CA THR A 91 -1.87 64.53 28.25
C THR A 91 -1.39 64.69 29.68
N GLY A 92 -0.97 63.58 30.28
CA GLY A 92 -0.36 63.51 31.62
C GLY A 92 1.16 63.41 31.57
N PRO A 93 1.82 63.33 32.74
CA PRO A 93 3.27 63.26 32.86
C PRO A 93 3.89 62.00 32.21
N ALA A 94 3.15 60.90 32.10
CA ALA A 94 3.63 59.67 31.52
C ALA A 94 3.34 59.53 30.03
N TYR A 95 2.81 60.58 29.39
CA TYR A 95 2.57 60.58 27.94
C TYR A 95 3.85 60.63 27.15
N SER A 96 4.07 59.68 26.27
CA SER A 96 5.29 59.55 25.47
C SER A 96 5.20 60.10 24.05
N GLY A 97 4.04 60.57 23.64
CA GLY A 97 3.76 61.01 22.26
C GLY A 97 3.34 59.90 21.32
N ARG A 98 3.25 58.67 21.79
CA ARG A 98 2.92 57.47 21.00
C ARG A 98 1.51 56.95 21.33
N GLU A 99 0.85 57.55 22.31
CA GLU A 99 -0.45 57.15 22.80
C GLU A 99 -1.54 57.99 22.12
N THR A 100 -2.67 57.36 21.81
CA THR A 100 -3.89 58.02 21.36
C THR A 100 -5.06 57.55 22.22
N ILE A 101 -5.71 58.50 22.90
CA ILE A 101 -6.90 58.22 23.73
C ILE A 101 -8.16 58.46 22.89
N TYR A 102 -9.11 57.52 22.94
CA TYR A 102 -10.36 57.59 22.23
C TYR A 102 -11.52 57.87 23.20
N SER A 103 -12.58 58.54 22.72
CA SER A 103 -13.76 58.89 23.51
C SER A 103 -14.55 57.67 24.04
N ASN A 104 -14.36 56.48 23.46
CA ASN A 104 -14.91 55.22 23.91
C ASN A 104 -14.15 54.56 25.07
N GLY A 105 -13.19 55.27 25.65
CA GLY A 105 -12.35 54.77 26.75
C GLY A 105 -11.11 53.98 26.36
N SER A 106 -10.92 53.69 25.08
CA SER A 106 -9.76 52.91 24.63
C SER A 106 -8.51 53.77 24.51
N LEU A 107 -7.33 53.12 24.71
CA LEU A 107 -6.02 53.73 24.56
C LEU A 107 -5.18 52.96 23.55
N PHE A 108 -4.69 53.62 22.52
CA PHE A 108 -3.91 53.04 21.44
C PHE A 108 -2.46 53.46 21.55
N PHE A 109 -1.54 52.50 21.48
CA PHE A 109 -0.09 52.71 21.44
C PHE A 109 0.44 52.41 20.06
N GLN A 110 1.22 53.31 19.50
CA GLN A 110 1.99 53.12 18.29
C GLN A 110 3.46 52.85 18.63
N ASN A 111 4.13 52.01 17.80
CA ASN A 111 5.57 51.76 17.91
C ASN A 111 6.02 51.44 19.34
N VAL A 112 5.36 50.41 19.95
CA VAL A 112 5.68 50.01 21.33
C VAL A 112 7.12 49.54 21.45
N ASN A 113 7.74 49.84 22.57
CA ASN A 113 9.06 49.35 22.92
C ASN A 113 9.05 48.57 24.24
N LYS A 114 10.13 47.97 24.61
CA LYS A 114 10.25 47.14 25.82
C LYS A 114 9.90 47.89 27.13
N THR A 115 10.08 49.21 27.15
CA THR A 115 9.75 50.00 28.34
C THR A 115 8.23 50.23 28.46
N ASP A 116 7.45 49.97 27.42
CA ASP A 116 5.98 50.09 27.45
C ASP A 116 5.33 48.85 28.08
N GLU A 117 6.04 47.75 28.21
CA GLU A 117 5.54 46.57 28.89
C GLU A 117 5.10 46.93 30.31
N GLY A 118 3.94 46.44 30.73
CA GLY A 118 3.47 46.70 32.08
C GLY A 118 1.95 46.66 32.25
N THR A 119 1.51 47.14 33.42
CA THR A 119 0.10 47.21 33.79
C THR A 119 -0.41 48.63 33.60
N TYR A 120 -1.56 48.72 32.97
CA TYR A 120 -2.27 49.97 32.71
C TYR A 120 -3.65 49.96 33.37
N THR A 121 -4.03 51.05 33.99
CA THR A 121 -5.32 51.19 34.71
C THR A 121 -6.17 52.27 34.05
N LEU A 122 -7.38 51.89 33.66
CA LEU A 122 -8.45 52.82 33.33
C LEU A 122 -9.23 53.16 34.58
N SER A 123 -9.31 54.44 34.91
CA SER A 123 -10.13 54.97 36.02
C SER A 123 -11.23 55.87 35.42
N VAL A 124 -12.46 55.50 35.60
CA VAL A 124 -13.62 56.23 35.11
C VAL A 124 -14.34 56.87 36.32
N ILE A 125 -14.56 58.17 36.26
CA ILE A 125 -15.32 58.90 37.28
C ILE A 125 -16.76 59.04 36.79
N ASP A 126 -17.69 58.45 37.50
CA ASP A 126 -19.12 58.55 37.20
C ASP A 126 -19.68 59.95 37.50
N GLN A 127 -20.98 60.15 37.33
CA GLN A 127 -21.65 61.42 37.63
C GLN A 127 -21.67 61.78 39.12
N ASP A 128 -21.63 60.76 39.99
CA ASP A 128 -21.64 60.88 41.43
C ASP A 128 -20.23 60.99 42.02
N TYR A 129 -19.22 61.20 41.19
CA TYR A 129 -17.80 61.32 41.54
C TYR A 129 -17.19 60.03 42.10
N ASN A 130 -17.81 58.84 41.86
CA ASN A 130 -17.24 57.57 42.29
C ASN A 130 -16.24 57.06 41.25
N PRO A 131 -15.05 56.63 41.63
CA PRO A 131 -14.07 56.05 40.72
C PRO A 131 -14.34 54.54 40.49
N ILE A 132 -14.48 54.14 39.22
CA ILE A 132 -14.49 52.75 38.78
C ILE A 132 -13.15 52.47 38.13
N GLN A 133 -12.46 51.45 38.57
CA GLN A 133 -11.12 51.12 38.07
C GLN A 133 -11.07 49.70 37.50
N THR A 134 -10.36 49.55 36.40
CA THR A 134 -10.06 48.27 35.77
C THR A 134 -8.63 48.31 35.21
N SER A 135 -7.95 47.18 35.21
CA SER A 135 -6.55 47.11 34.77
C SER A 135 -6.32 46.04 33.76
N VAL A 136 -5.34 46.27 32.90
CA VAL A 136 -4.90 45.34 31.85
C VAL A 136 -3.38 45.34 31.80
N GLN A 137 -2.80 44.21 31.38
CA GLN A 137 -1.36 44.08 31.16
C GLN A 137 -1.10 43.61 29.74
N PHE A 138 -0.09 44.16 29.09
CA PHE A 138 0.49 43.59 27.88
C PHE A 138 1.99 43.40 28.00
N ARG A 139 2.53 42.49 27.18
CA ARG A 139 3.97 42.21 27.12
C ARG A 139 4.53 42.52 25.73
N VAL A 140 5.78 42.99 25.74
CA VAL A 140 6.49 43.36 24.53
C VAL A 140 7.63 42.36 24.25
N TYR A 141 7.68 41.84 23.09
CA TYR A 141 8.66 40.87 22.63
C TYR A 141 9.47 41.42 21.46
N SER A 142 10.76 41.12 21.42
CA SER A 142 11.59 41.46 20.27
C SER A 142 11.16 40.67 19.05
N ALA A 143 11.28 41.28 17.88
CA ALA A 143 11.06 40.61 16.61
C ALA A 143 12.07 39.45 16.45
N LEU A 144 11.58 38.29 16.03
CA LEU A 144 12.44 37.14 15.76
C LEU A 144 13.08 37.29 14.37
N GLN A 145 14.41 37.16 14.31
CA GLN A 145 15.12 37.03 13.05
C GLN A 145 14.75 35.69 12.40
N LYS A 146 14.87 35.65 11.07
CA LYS A 146 14.70 34.39 10.32
C LYS A 146 15.81 33.41 10.76
N PRO A 147 15.46 32.25 11.33
CA PRO A 147 16.47 31.30 11.74
C PRO A 147 17.14 30.62 10.55
N ASN A 148 18.29 30.03 10.79
CA ASN A 148 19.01 29.20 9.86
C ASN A 148 19.32 27.86 10.51
N VAL A 149 19.19 26.77 9.74
CA VAL A 149 19.56 25.43 10.22
C VAL A 149 21.01 25.14 9.84
N THR A 150 21.83 24.82 10.84
CA THR A 150 23.20 24.34 10.64
C THR A 150 23.29 22.89 11.08
N GLY A 151 24.10 22.09 10.41
CA GLY A 151 24.27 20.67 10.74
C GLY A 151 25.75 20.29 10.78
N ASN A 152 26.10 19.32 11.62
CA ASN A 152 27.46 18.77 11.67
C ASN A 152 27.80 17.94 10.42
N ASN A 153 26.81 17.35 9.76
CA ASN A 153 26.96 16.59 8.51
C ASN A 153 25.66 16.65 7.70
N SER A 154 25.74 17.14 6.46
CA SER A 154 24.57 17.19 5.54
C SER A 154 24.41 15.93 4.69
N ASN A 155 25.46 15.11 4.61
CA ASN A 155 25.51 13.88 3.82
C ASN A 155 26.02 12.69 4.66
N PRO A 156 25.35 12.34 5.75
CA PRO A 156 25.79 11.23 6.60
C PRO A 156 25.63 9.89 5.87
N MET A 157 26.49 8.96 6.24
CA MET A 157 26.36 7.58 5.80
C MET A 157 25.27 6.87 6.62
N GLU A 158 24.47 6.00 5.98
CA GLU A 158 23.55 5.13 6.69
C GLU A 158 24.29 4.31 7.75
N GLY A 159 23.77 4.27 8.98
CA GLY A 159 24.41 3.64 10.12
C GLY A 159 25.35 4.55 10.91
N GLU A 160 25.56 5.81 10.52
CA GLU A 160 26.26 6.77 11.39
C GLU A 160 25.55 6.90 12.74
N PRO A 161 26.30 7.06 13.84
CA PRO A 161 25.72 7.05 15.18
C PRO A 161 24.74 8.21 15.39
N PHE A 162 25.05 9.41 14.89
CA PHE A 162 24.17 10.56 15.02
C PHE A 162 24.46 11.67 14.02
N VAL A 163 23.45 12.49 13.78
CA VAL A 163 23.53 13.80 13.12
C VAL A 163 22.82 14.81 14.01
N SER A 164 23.45 15.98 14.22
CA SER A 164 22.86 17.08 14.98
C SER A 164 22.63 18.29 14.10
N LEU A 165 21.41 18.82 14.16
CA LEU A 165 20.98 20.04 13.49
C LEU A 165 20.67 21.10 14.54
N MET A 166 21.13 22.32 14.33
CA MET A 166 20.98 23.43 15.25
C MET A 166 20.25 24.59 14.57
N CYS A 167 19.30 25.17 15.30
CA CYS A 167 18.55 26.34 14.88
C CYS A 167 19.24 27.63 15.37
N GLU A 168 19.70 28.45 14.48
CA GLU A 168 20.45 29.68 14.80
C GLU A 168 19.76 30.94 14.24
N PRO A 169 19.90 32.12 14.90
CA PRO A 169 20.65 32.38 16.14
C PRO A 169 19.88 31.96 17.39
N TYR A 170 20.58 31.82 18.51
CA TYR A 170 19.94 31.71 19.82
C TYR A 170 19.23 33.03 20.17
N THR A 171 17.98 32.92 20.63
CA THR A 171 17.20 34.06 21.09
C THR A 171 16.56 33.74 22.44
N ASN A 172 16.71 34.64 23.41
CA ASN A 172 16.10 34.47 24.74
C ASN A 172 14.55 34.40 24.64
N ASN A 173 13.93 33.66 25.54
CA ASN A 173 12.47 33.50 25.61
C ASN A 173 11.83 32.98 24.30
N THR A 174 12.58 32.16 23.56
CA THR A 174 12.17 31.57 22.30
C THR A 174 12.09 30.05 22.45
N SER A 175 11.03 29.46 21.98
CA SER A 175 10.88 28.02 21.81
C SER A 175 11.13 27.65 20.34
N TYR A 176 11.62 26.44 20.12
CA TYR A 176 11.93 25.95 18.79
C TYR A 176 11.10 24.72 18.47
N LEU A 177 10.58 24.67 17.25
CA LEU A 177 9.83 23.54 16.72
C LEU A 177 10.53 23.06 15.45
N TRP A 178 10.63 21.75 15.30
CA TRP A 178 11.26 21.13 14.15
C TRP A 178 10.22 20.43 13.26
N SER A 179 10.44 20.51 11.97
CA SER A 179 9.67 19.76 10.98
C SER A 179 10.58 19.09 9.97
N ARG A 180 10.12 17.97 9.41
CA ARG A 180 10.76 17.28 8.29
C ARG A 180 9.74 17.12 7.18
N ASN A 181 10.07 17.60 5.98
CA ASN A 181 9.17 17.58 4.82
C ASN A 181 7.80 18.19 5.12
N GLY A 182 7.74 19.20 6.01
CA GLY A 182 6.51 19.85 6.44
C GLY A 182 5.77 19.17 7.58
N GLU A 183 6.19 17.98 8.02
CA GLU A 183 5.60 17.29 9.17
C GLU A 183 6.36 17.60 10.46
N SER A 184 5.63 17.89 11.53
CA SER A 184 6.23 18.21 12.84
C SER A 184 6.94 16.99 13.43
N LEU A 185 8.15 17.19 13.92
CA LEU A 185 8.94 16.18 14.62
C LEU A 185 8.65 16.20 16.12
N SER A 186 8.53 15.02 16.70
CA SER A 186 8.40 14.81 18.14
C SER A 186 9.56 13.96 18.67
N GLU A 187 9.81 14.07 19.97
CA GLU A 187 10.80 13.24 20.65
C GLU A 187 10.43 11.74 20.56
N GLY A 188 11.45 10.90 20.40
CA GLY A 188 11.30 9.46 20.27
C GLY A 188 12.65 8.75 20.39
N ASP A 189 12.67 7.42 20.21
CA ASP A 189 13.87 6.59 20.41
C ASP A 189 15.09 7.04 19.61
N ARG A 190 14.88 7.66 18.45
CA ARG A 190 15.95 8.11 17.56
C ARG A 190 15.98 9.62 17.31
N VAL A 191 15.00 10.34 17.83
CA VAL A 191 14.87 11.79 17.69
C VAL A 191 14.91 12.39 19.07
N THR A 192 15.94 13.19 19.36
CA THR A 192 16.08 13.86 20.65
C THR A 192 16.29 15.35 20.45
N PHE A 193 15.83 16.12 21.43
CA PHE A 193 16.00 17.56 21.44
C PHE A 193 16.80 18.00 22.68
N SER A 194 17.59 19.04 22.52
CA SER A 194 18.34 19.66 23.60
C SER A 194 18.32 21.18 23.51
N GLU A 195 18.78 21.86 24.57
CA GLU A 195 18.84 23.32 24.64
C GLU A 195 17.49 24.02 24.39
N GLY A 196 16.40 23.50 25.00
CA GLY A 196 15.05 24.04 24.78
C GLY A 196 14.53 23.80 23.36
N ASN A 197 14.83 22.63 22.82
CA ASN A 197 14.51 22.17 21.46
C ASN A 197 15.26 22.92 20.35
N ARG A 198 16.30 23.70 20.67
CA ARG A 198 17.11 24.39 19.67
C ARG A 198 17.92 23.41 18.83
N THR A 199 18.41 22.34 19.44
CA THR A 199 19.19 21.30 18.77
C THR A 199 18.37 20.04 18.60
N LEU A 200 18.22 19.58 17.36
CA LEU A 200 17.65 18.30 16.96
C LEU A 200 18.81 17.32 16.74
N THR A 201 18.76 16.15 17.39
CA THR A 201 19.72 15.07 17.15
C THR A 201 18.98 13.83 16.66
N LEU A 202 19.43 13.34 15.52
CA LEU A 202 18.99 12.07 14.93
C LEU A 202 20.00 10.99 15.28
N LEU A 203 19.58 9.89 15.86
CA LEU A 203 20.41 8.75 16.27
C LEU A 203 20.28 7.59 15.31
N ASN A 204 21.38 6.86 15.06
CA ASN A 204 21.42 5.68 14.21
C ASN A 204 20.80 5.98 12.84
N ILE A 205 21.50 6.76 12.06
CA ILE A 205 21.03 7.33 10.79
C ILE A 205 20.57 6.24 9.83
N ARG A 206 19.40 6.43 9.22
CA ARG A 206 18.80 5.54 8.23
C ARG A 206 18.56 6.29 6.93
N ARG A 207 18.50 5.58 5.82
CA ARG A 207 18.14 6.15 4.50
C ARG A 207 16.78 6.88 4.53
N THR A 208 15.87 6.49 5.43
CA THR A 208 14.57 7.14 5.63
C THR A 208 14.65 8.50 6.33
N ASP A 209 15.81 8.86 6.88
CA ASP A 209 16.01 10.17 7.52
C ASP A 209 16.33 11.27 6.50
N LYS A 210 16.59 10.91 5.23
CA LYS A 210 16.71 11.85 4.13
C LYS A 210 15.49 12.76 4.04
N GLY A 211 15.71 14.07 3.88
CA GLY A 211 14.62 15.02 3.75
C GLY A 211 15.03 16.46 3.99
N TYR A 212 14.04 17.34 3.93
CA TYR A 212 14.17 18.76 4.20
C TYR A 212 13.76 19.04 5.63
N TYR A 213 14.70 19.56 6.42
CA TYR A 213 14.51 19.92 7.82
C TYR A 213 14.39 21.41 7.98
N GLU A 214 13.39 21.85 8.72
CA GLU A 214 13.15 23.26 9.03
C GLU A 214 12.97 23.42 10.53
N CYS A 215 13.46 24.52 11.07
CA CYS A 215 13.14 24.96 12.42
C CYS A 215 12.29 26.22 12.40
N GLU A 216 11.35 26.28 13.33
CA GLU A 216 10.54 27.46 13.58
C GLU A 216 10.90 28.01 14.96
N ALA A 217 11.41 29.22 15.01
CA ALA A 217 11.61 29.98 16.23
C ALA A 217 10.33 30.72 16.59
N ARG A 218 9.82 30.58 17.82
CA ARG A 218 8.55 31.14 18.26
C ARG A 218 8.68 31.79 19.63
N ASN A 219 8.13 32.97 19.77
CA ASN A 219 7.82 33.60 21.04
C ASN A 219 6.31 33.88 21.14
N PRO A 220 5.77 34.35 22.29
CA PRO A 220 4.34 34.59 22.45
C PRO A 220 3.72 35.62 21.50
N ALA A 221 4.52 36.47 20.85
CA ALA A 221 4.07 37.53 19.96
C ALA A 221 4.26 37.24 18.48
N THR A 222 5.26 36.39 18.12
CA THR A 222 5.60 36.13 16.71
C THR A 222 6.32 34.80 16.54
N PHE A 223 6.42 34.36 15.31
CA PHE A 223 7.25 33.23 14.90
C PHE A 223 7.96 33.54 13.58
N ASN A 224 9.03 32.81 13.31
CA ASN A 224 9.70 32.85 12.03
C ASN A 224 10.32 31.48 11.72
N ARG A 225 10.35 31.09 10.45
CA ARG A 225 10.78 29.76 10.00
C ARG A 225 12.05 29.85 9.15
N SER A 226 12.93 28.88 9.28
CA SER A 226 14.15 28.75 8.49
C SER A 226 13.85 28.41 7.02
N ASP A 227 14.86 28.58 6.20
CA ASP A 227 14.94 27.87 4.92
C ASP A 227 15.13 26.36 5.19
N PRO A 228 14.70 25.49 4.26
CA PRO A 228 14.86 24.07 4.42
C PRO A 228 16.34 23.63 4.32
N PHE A 229 16.81 22.89 5.30
CA PHE A 229 18.10 22.21 5.31
C PHE A 229 17.93 20.83 4.68
N ASN A 230 18.64 20.53 3.60
CA ASN A 230 18.61 19.22 2.95
C ASN A 230 19.57 18.25 3.64
N LEU A 231 19.03 17.22 4.26
CA LEU A 231 19.81 16.08 4.77
C LEU A 231 19.72 14.95 3.73
N ASP A 232 20.86 14.64 3.08
CA ASP A 232 20.95 13.60 2.06
C ASP A 232 21.77 12.41 2.58
N VAL A 233 21.09 11.36 2.99
CA VAL A 233 21.74 10.16 3.53
C VAL A 233 22.33 9.33 2.41
N ILE A 234 23.65 9.10 2.47
CA ILE A 234 24.35 8.23 1.52
C ILE A 234 24.30 6.78 2.00
N TYR A 235 24.04 5.85 1.07
CA TYR A 235 23.92 4.42 1.40
C TYR A 235 24.20 3.51 0.18
N GLY A 236 24.31 2.23 0.46
CA GLY A 236 24.44 1.19 -0.56
C GLY A 236 25.81 1.11 -1.25
N PRO A 237 25.91 0.27 -2.29
CA PRO A 237 24.82 -0.45 -2.91
C PRO A 237 24.28 -1.59 -2.03
N ASP A 238 22.97 -1.82 -2.07
CA ASP A 238 22.38 -3.07 -1.61
C ASP A 238 22.79 -4.24 -2.53
N ALA A 239 22.46 -5.48 -2.14
CA ALA A 239 22.75 -6.64 -2.98
C ALA A 239 22.00 -6.50 -4.33
N PRO A 240 22.72 -6.56 -5.47
CA PRO A 240 22.08 -6.38 -6.77
C PRO A 240 21.18 -7.56 -7.12
N VAL A 241 20.08 -7.23 -7.83
CA VAL A 241 19.13 -8.20 -8.35
C VAL A 241 19.27 -8.28 -9.86
N ILE A 242 19.43 -9.49 -10.40
CA ILE A 242 19.52 -9.77 -11.84
C ILE A 242 18.16 -10.23 -12.35
N SER A 243 17.64 -9.55 -13.37
CA SER A 243 16.37 -9.86 -14.04
C SER A 243 16.62 -10.13 -15.54
N PRO A 244 15.86 -11.03 -16.18
CA PRO A 244 14.82 -11.91 -15.64
C PRO A 244 15.38 -13.06 -14.80
N PRO A 245 14.53 -13.79 -14.05
CA PRO A 245 14.96 -14.90 -13.20
C PRO A 245 15.34 -16.17 -13.98
N ASP A 246 14.99 -16.25 -15.26
CA ASP A 246 15.23 -17.43 -16.09
C ASP A 246 16.73 -17.77 -16.22
N ILE A 247 17.02 -19.05 -16.10
CA ILE A 247 18.39 -19.58 -16.16
C ILE A 247 18.63 -20.48 -17.39
N TYR A 248 17.56 -20.85 -18.11
CA TYR A 248 17.60 -21.72 -19.28
C TYR A 248 17.13 -20.97 -20.53
N LEU A 249 17.94 -20.99 -21.57
CA LEU A 249 17.71 -20.21 -22.78
C LEU A 249 17.86 -21.08 -24.03
N HIS A 250 17.12 -20.72 -25.07
CA HIS A 250 17.25 -21.31 -26.39
C HIS A 250 18.50 -20.77 -27.11
N GLN A 251 19.25 -21.65 -27.74
CA GLN A 251 20.23 -21.23 -28.73
C GLN A 251 19.56 -20.42 -29.86
N GLY A 252 20.21 -19.36 -30.28
CA GLY A 252 19.69 -18.43 -31.30
C GLY A 252 18.79 -17.31 -30.74
N SER A 253 18.40 -17.38 -29.47
CA SER A 253 17.68 -16.27 -28.84
C SER A 253 18.62 -15.13 -28.44
N ASN A 254 18.04 -13.99 -28.06
CA ASN A 254 18.79 -12.86 -27.51
C ASN A 254 18.73 -12.90 -25.98
N LEU A 255 19.88 -12.70 -25.35
CA LEU A 255 19.99 -12.55 -23.90
C LEU A 255 19.95 -11.06 -23.55
N ASN A 256 18.99 -10.67 -22.73
CA ASN A 256 18.92 -9.33 -22.16
C ASN A 256 18.80 -9.45 -20.65
N LEU A 257 19.84 -9.05 -19.93
CA LEU A 257 19.87 -9.01 -18.48
C LEU A 257 19.89 -7.56 -18.00
N SER A 258 19.14 -7.27 -16.95
CA SER A 258 19.22 -6.04 -16.21
C SER A 258 19.64 -6.31 -14.78
N CYS A 259 20.44 -5.40 -14.22
CA CYS A 259 20.90 -5.44 -12.85
C CYS A 259 20.44 -4.19 -12.12
N HIS A 260 19.88 -4.35 -10.94
CA HIS A 260 19.43 -3.22 -10.11
C HIS A 260 19.88 -3.38 -8.67
N ALA A 261 20.36 -2.29 -8.09
CA ALA A 261 20.73 -2.19 -6.68
C ALA A 261 20.33 -0.81 -6.15
N ASP A 262 19.74 -0.75 -4.98
CA ASP A 262 19.48 0.49 -4.29
C ASP A 262 20.78 1.10 -3.79
N SER A 263 20.98 2.40 -4.09
CA SER A 263 22.19 3.13 -3.73
C SER A 263 21.98 4.65 -3.84
N ASN A 264 22.51 5.39 -2.90
CA ASN A 264 22.59 6.85 -2.95
C ASN A 264 24.02 7.31 -2.59
N PRO A 265 24.75 8.00 -3.45
CA PRO A 265 24.50 8.21 -4.88
C PRO A 265 24.33 6.92 -5.68
N PRO A 266 23.79 6.97 -6.91
CA PRO A 266 23.60 5.81 -7.76
C PRO A 266 24.90 5.03 -7.94
N ALA A 267 24.82 3.70 -7.86
CA ALA A 267 25.95 2.81 -8.02
C ALA A 267 26.40 2.70 -9.48
N GLN A 268 27.66 2.35 -9.67
CA GLN A 268 28.24 1.95 -10.95
C GLN A 268 28.04 0.45 -11.14
N TYR A 269 27.71 0.01 -12.37
CA TYR A 269 27.37 -1.37 -12.70
C TYR A 269 28.42 -1.96 -13.65
N PHE A 270 28.80 -3.22 -13.38
CA PHE A 270 29.74 -3.97 -14.21
C PHE A 270 29.25 -5.41 -14.36
N TRP A 271 29.27 -5.92 -15.59
CA TRP A 271 28.96 -7.30 -15.89
C TRP A 271 30.22 -8.09 -16.13
N LEU A 272 30.35 -9.23 -15.45
CA LEU A 272 31.40 -10.19 -15.65
C LEU A 272 30.77 -11.51 -16.14
N ILE A 273 31.34 -12.06 -17.20
CA ILE A 273 30.99 -13.39 -17.71
C ILE A 273 32.20 -14.30 -17.50
N ASN A 274 32.03 -15.37 -16.74
CA ASN A 274 33.12 -16.28 -16.38
C ASN A 274 34.36 -15.50 -15.88
N GLU A 275 34.13 -14.56 -14.93
CA GLU A 275 35.11 -13.69 -14.27
C GLU A 275 35.77 -12.63 -15.19
N LYS A 276 35.38 -12.55 -16.47
CA LYS A 276 35.89 -11.53 -17.40
C LYS A 276 34.91 -10.37 -17.55
N LEU A 277 35.43 -9.15 -17.44
CA LEU A 277 34.62 -7.93 -17.64
C LEU A 277 34.10 -7.88 -19.08
N GLN A 278 32.77 -7.74 -19.20
CA GLN A 278 32.06 -7.71 -20.47
C GLN A 278 31.42 -6.34 -20.77
N ALA A 279 30.84 -5.70 -19.76
CA ALA A 279 30.15 -4.43 -19.92
C ALA A 279 30.22 -3.59 -18.64
N SER A 280 30.17 -2.25 -18.81
CA SER A 280 30.08 -1.27 -17.73
C SER A 280 28.76 -0.52 -17.85
N SER A 281 27.65 -1.24 -17.68
CA SER A 281 26.29 -0.73 -17.83
C SER A 281 25.32 -1.51 -16.93
N GLN A 282 24.17 -0.92 -16.67
CA GLN A 282 23.10 -1.56 -15.91
C GLN A 282 22.47 -2.74 -16.68
N GLN A 283 22.52 -2.71 -18.01
CA GLN A 283 21.97 -3.74 -18.89
C GLN A 283 23.09 -4.44 -19.65
N LEU A 284 22.94 -5.76 -19.82
CA LEU A 284 23.79 -6.61 -20.64
C LEU A 284 22.93 -7.20 -21.76
N PHE A 285 23.30 -6.94 -23.00
CA PHE A 285 22.64 -7.49 -24.18
C PHE A 285 23.64 -8.33 -25.00
N ILE A 286 23.27 -9.58 -25.30
CA ILE A 286 24.01 -10.49 -26.19
C ILE A 286 23.02 -11.04 -27.21
N SER A 287 23.24 -10.76 -28.48
CA SER A 287 22.40 -11.27 -29.56
C SER A 287 22.82 -12.67 -29.99
N ASN A 288 21.85 -13.46 -30.46
CA ASN A 288 22.08 -14.78 -31.08
C ASN A 288 22.96 -15.69 -30.25
N ILE A 289 22.58 -15.93 -28.97
CA ILE A 289 23.38 -16.75 -28.05
C ILE A 289 23.53 -18.20 -28.53
N THR A 290 24.68 -18.77 -28.21
CA THR A 290 25.04 -20.18 -28.48
C THR A 290 25.28 -20.90 -27.16
N THR A 291 25.48 -22.22 -27.22
CA THR A 291 25.87 -23.04 -26.05
C THR A 291 27.16 -22.54 -25.38
N ASN A 292 28.07 -21.89 -26.13
CA ASN A 292 29.30 -21.28 -25.61
C ASN A 292 29.00 -20.05 -24.68
N ASN A 293 27.82 -19.49 -24.75
CA ASN A 293 27.39 -18.42 -23.87
C ASN A 293 26.83 -18.94 -22.53
N SER A 294 26.80 -20.25 -22.32
CA SER A 294 26.54 -20.85 -21.02
C SER A 294 27.66 -20.50 -20.05
N GLY A 295 27.31 -20.19 -18.82
CA GLY A 295 28.30 -19.84 -17.81
C GLY A 295 27.79 -19.00 -16.66
N THR A 296 28.71 -18.43 -15.95
CA THR A 296 28.46 -17.61 -14.76
C THR A 296 28.42 -16.14 -15.14
N TYR A 297 27.29 -15.53 -14.91
CA TYR A 297 27.02 -14.09 -15.12
C TYR A 297 26.99 -13.40 -13.78
N ALA A 298 27.92 -12.49 -13.53
CA ALA A 298 28.00 -11.74 -12.29
C ALA A 298 27.72 -10.26 -12.55
N CYS A 299 26.79 -9.70 -11.79
CA CYS A 299 26.61 -8.27 -11.70
C CYS A 299 27.38 -7.76 -10.47
N PHE A 300 28.41 -6.97 -10.72
CA PHE A 300 29.20 -6.25 -9.72
C PHE A 300 28.74 -4.81 -9.69
N VAL A 301 28.42 -4.29 -8.51
CA VAL A 301 28.00 -2.90 -8.28
C VAL A 301 28.91 -2.24 -7.26
N ASN A 302 29.26 -0.98 -7.50
CA ASN A 302 30.15 -0.20 -6.65
C ASN A 302 29.60 1.20 -6.43
N ASN A 303 29.63 1.70 -5.20
CA ASN A 303 29.37 3.10 -4.87
C ASN A 303 30.64 3.73 -4.28
N THR A 304 31.20 4.69 -4.99
CA THR A 304 32.43 5.37 -4.61
C THR A 304 32.27 6.28 -3.40
N ALA A 305 31.07 6.78 -3.14
CA ALA A 305 30.80 7.65 -2.00
C ALA A 305 30.77 6.87 -0.68
N THR A 306 30.25 5.65 -0.70
CA THR A 306 30.23 4.77 0.47
C THR A 306 31.48 3.89 0.58
N GLY A 307 32.21 3.72 -0.53
CA GLY A 307 33.34 2.78 -0.64
C GLY A 307 32.89 1.30 -0.65
N LEU A 308 31.58 1.05 -0.75
CA LEU A 308 31.02 -0.30 -0.70
C LEU A 308 30.81 -0.88 -2.10
N SER A 309 31.00 -2.20 -2.21
CA SER A 309 30.67 -2.97 -3.41
C SER A 309 29.89 -4.24 -3.05
N ARG A 310 29.10 -4.72 -4.02
CA ARG A 310 28.31 -5.97 -3.90
C ARG A 310 28.30 -6.69 -5.24
N THR A 311 28.11 -8.00 -5.18
CA THR A 311 28.06 -8.85 -6.36
C THR A 311 26.93 -9.86 -6.21
N THR A 312 26.16 -10.06 -7.27
CA THR A 312 25.23 -11.18 -7.41
C THR A 312 25.58 -11.98 -8.64
N VAL A 313 25.55 -13.29 -8.49
CA VAL A 313 25.96 -14.25 -9.53
C VAL A 313 24.77 -15.06 -9.98
N LYS A 314 24.68 -15.32 -11.28
CA LYS A 314 23.65 -16.12 -11.93
C LYS A 314 24.29 -17.10 -12.93
N ASN A 315 23.94 -18.38 -12.83
CA ASN A 315 24.33 -19.37 -13.80
C ASN A 315 23.29 -19.45 -14.90
N ILE A 316 23.73 -19.26 -16.15
CA ILE A 316 22.87 -19.33 -17.33
C ILE A 316 23.30 -20.51 -18.16
N THR A 317 22.33 -21.32 -18.61
CA THR A 317 22.55 -22.45 -19.50
C THR A 317 21.78 -22.23 -20.81
N VAL A 318 22.50 -22.32 -21.91
CA VAL A 318 21.94 -22.23 -23.25
C VAL A 318 21.83 -23.63 -23.83
N PHE A 319 20.64 -24.03 -24.21
CA PHE A 319 20.33 -25.33 -24.78
C PHE A 319 20.07 -25.24 -26.28
N GLU A 320 20.55 -26.25 -27.00
CA GLU A 320 20.08 -26.50 -28.36
C GLU A 320 18.68 -27.10 -28.31
N PRO A 321 17.80 -26.79 -29.30
CA PRO A 321 16.53 -27.45 -29.42
C PRO A 321 16.70 -28.94 -29.66
N VAL A 322 15.94 -29.78 -28.94
CA VAL A 322 16.03 -31.24 -29.12
C VAL A 322 15.63 -31.66 -30.53
N THR A 323 16.30 -32.66 -31.05
CA THR A 323 16.06 -33.24 -32.38
C THR A 323 14.91 -34.25 -32.31
N GLN A 324 14.38 -34.68 -33.47
CA GLN A 324 13.27 -35.65 -33.53
C GLN A 324 13.77 -37.03 -33.04
N PRO A 325 13.15 -37.61 -31.98
CA PRO A 325 13.49 -38.97 -31.55
C PRO A 325 12.86 -40.03 -32.46
N SER A 326 13.38 -41.24 -32.37
CA SER A 326 12.83 -42.42 -33.03
C SER A 326 12.67 -43.58 -32.07
N ILE A 327 11.67 -44.42 -32.28
CA ILE A 327 11.53 -45.65 -31.49
C ILE A 327 12.11 -46.80 -32.29
N GLN A 328 12.95 -47.60 -31.64
CA GLN A 328 13.45 -48.87 -32.15
C GLN A 328 12.75 -50.03 -31.46
N ILE A 329 12.29 -50.98 -32.21
CA ILE A 329 11.61 -52.19 -31.79
C ILE A 329 12.06 -53.34 -32.71
N ILE A 330 12.25 -54.54 -32.17
CA ILE A 330 12.67 -55.68 -32.97
C ILE A 330 11.52 -56.22 -33.84
N ASN A 331 10.30 -56.25 -33.32
CA ASN A 331 9.14 -56.72 -34.03
C ASN A 331 7.92 -55.95 -33.55
N THR A 332 7.14 -55.40 -34.50
CA THR A 332 5.89 -54.66 -34.25
C THR A 332 4.68 -55.56 -34.07
N THR A 333 4.80 -56.86 -34.39
CA THR A 333 3.78 -57.88 -34.19
C THR A 333 4.29 -58.95 -33.26
N VAL A 334 3.78 -59.03 -32.04
CA VAL A 334 4.21 -59.91 -30.98
C VAL A 334 3.10 -60.82 -30.50
N LYS A 335 3.46 -62.01 -30.03
CA LYS A 335 2.50 -62.96 -29.47
C LYS A 335 2.12 -62.56 -28.05
N GLU A 336 0.87 -62.70 -27.69
CA GLU A 336 0.41 -62.55 -26.30
C GLU A 336 1.24 -63.42 -25.35
N LEU A 337 1.48 -62.92 -24.13
CA LEU A 337 2.33 -63.53 -23.09
C LEU A 337 3.84 -63.55 -23.37
N SER A 338 4.30 -63.04 -24.48
CA SER A 338 5.74 -62.79 -24.74
C SER A 338 6.21 -61.49 -24.12
N SER A 339 7.45 -61.10 -24.30
CA SER A 339 8.00 -59.82 -23.88
C SER A 339 8.31 -58.93 -25.07
N VAL A 340 8.11 -57.63 -24.94
CA VAL A 340 8.51 -56.62 -25.93
C VAL A 340 9.37 -55.55 -25.30
N THR A 341 10.31 -55.04 -26.05
CA THR A 341 11.19 -53.94 -25.65
C THR A 341 11.16 -52.85 -26.71
N LEU A 342 10.81 -51.67 -26.30
CA LEU A 342 10.84 -50.46 -27.12
C LEU A 342 11.97 -49.56 -26.63
N THR A 343 12.80 -49.02 -27.49
CA THR A 343 13.88 -48.11 -27.15
C THR A 343 13.71 -46.78 -27.84
N CYS A 344 13.60 -45.72 -27.09
CA CYS A 344 13.59 -44.35 -27.57
C CYS A 344 15.01 -43.90 -27.87
N PHE A 345 15.32 -43.68 -29.09
CA PHE A 345 16.64 -43.27 -29.56
C PHE A 345 16.65 -41.76 -29.85
N SER A 346 17.57 -41.06 -29.23
CA SER A 346 17.87 -39.65 -29.51
C SER A 346 19.38 -39.47 -29.73
N LYS A 347 19.73 -38.47 -30.54
CA LYS A 347 21.13 -38.01 -30.70
C LYS A 347 21.53 -37.02 -29.61
N ASP A 348 20.53 -36.46 -28.92
CA ASP A 348 20.72 -35.40 -27.92
C ASP A 348 21.13 -36.02 -26.58
N THR A 349 22.03 -35.38 -25.88
CA THR A 349 22.52 -35.81 -24.55
C THR A 349 21.80 -35.00 -23.46
N GLY A 350 21.58 -35.61 -22.30
CA GLY A 350 21.01 -34.94 -21.14
C GLY A 350 19.53 -34.59 -21.29
N VAL A 351 18.81 -35.33 -22.13
CA VAL A 351 17.36 -35.17 -22.33
C VAL A 351 16.57 -36.05 -21.37
N SER A 352 15.37 -35.61 -21.01
CA SER A 352 14.39 -36.42 -20.31
C SER A 352 13.53 -37.18 -21.31
N VAL A 353 13.22 -38.45 -21.04
CA VAL A 353 12.38 -39.30 -21.88
C VAL A 353 11.07 -39.61 -21.17
N ARG A 354 9.96 -39.45 -21.90
CA ARG A 354 8.60 -39.80 -21.45
C ARG A 354 7.91 -40.64 -22.54
N TRP A 355 7.20 -41.68 -22.13
CA TRP A 355 6.47 -42.54 -23.03
C TRP A 355 5.00 -42.13 -23.12
N LEU A 356 4.44 -42.24 -24.33
CA LEU A 356 3.04 -41.99 -24.64
C LEU A 356 2.45 -43.28 -25.26
N PHE A 357 1.23 -43.58 -24.87
CA PHE A 357 0.42 -44.63 -25.42
C PHE A 357 -0.90 -44.06 -25.93
N ASN A 358 -1.22 -44.27 -27.20
CA ASN A 358 -2.36 -43.68 -27.88
C ASN A 358 -2.46 -42.15 -27.68
N SER A 359 -1.32 -41.45 -27.80
CA SER A 359 -1.14 -40.00 -27.62
C SER A 359 -1.40 -39.48 -26.18
N GLN A 360 -1.51 -40.38 -25.22
CA GLN A 360 -1.64 -40.02 -23.78
C GLN A 360 -0.41 -40.50 -23.01
N SER A 361 -0.14 -39.86 -21.87
CA SER A 361 0.97 -40.28 -21.01
C SER A 361 0.79 -41.75 -20.60
N LEU A 362 1.80 -42.59 -20.88
CA LEU A 362 1.77 -43.99 -20.54
C LEU A 362 1.66 -44.18 -19.02
N GLN A 363 0.64 -44.93 -18.60
CA GLN A 363 0.50 -45.36 -17.20
C GLN A 363 1.25 -46.68 -17.04
N LEU A 364 2.27 -46.68 -16.17
CA LEU A 364 3.02 -47.89 -15.89
C LEU A 364 2.17 -48.89 -15.09
N THR A 365 2.21 -50.12 -15.54
CA THR A 365 1.63 -51.27 -14.82
C THR A 365 2.74 -52.15 -14.24
N ASP A 366 2.40 -53.10 -13.37
CA ASP A 366 3.38 -54.05 -12.77
C ASP A 366 4.18 -54.86 -13.81
N ARG A 367 3.70 -54.91 -15.06
CA ARG A 367 4.29 -55.60 -16.21
C ARG A 367 5.25 -54.71 -17.02
N MET A 368 5.25 -53.41 -16.74
CA MET A 368 6.01 -52.42 -17.49
C MET A 368 7.19 -51.94 -16.67
N MET A 369 8.38 -52.04 -17.26
CA MET A 369 9.62 -51.59 -16.64
C MET A 369 10.31 -50.56 -17.53
N LEU A 370 10.74 -49.46 -16.92
CA LEU A 370 11.60 -48.47 -17.59
C LEU A 370 13.04 -48.65 -17.18
N SER A 371 13.96 -48.36 -18.12
CA SER A 371 15.38 -48.19 -17.78
C SER A 371 15.59 -46.98 -16.87
N GLN A 372 16.79 -46.89 -16.25
CA GLN A 372 17.11 -45.81 -15.32
C GLN A 372 16.97 -44.40 -15.94
N ASP A 373 17.24 -44.30 -17.24
CA ASP A 373 17.11 -43.06 -18.03
C ASP A 373 15.77 -42.93 -18.76
N ASN A 374 14.84 -43.86 -18.50
CA ASN A 374 13.54 -44.01 -19.16
C ASN A 374 13.60 -44.20 -20.69
N SER A 375 14.80 -44.39 -21.26
CA SER A 375 14.94 -44.56 -22.72
C SER A 375 14.40 -45.88 -23.23
N THR A 376 14.29 -46.88 -22.37
CA THR A 376 13.80 -48.23 -22.74
C THR A 376 12.59 -48.58 -21.92
N LEU A 377 11.53 -48.98 -22.63
CA LEU A 377 10.28 -49.52 -22.06
C LEU A 377 10.23 -51.03 -22.37
N ARG A 378 10.21 -51.87 -21.34
CA ARG A 378 9.98 -53.30 -21.43
C ARG A 378 8.60 -53.65 -20.89
N ILE A 379 7.82 -54.43 -21.64
CA ILE A 379 6.51 -54.96 -21.25
C ILE A 379 6.65 -56.49 -21.20
N ASP A 380 6.39 -57.11 -20.03
CA ASP A 380 6.59 -58.55 -19.78
C ASP A 380 5.66 -59.02 -18.64
N PRO A 381 4.69 -59.92 -18.89
CA PRO A 381 4.24 -60.36 -20.20
C PRO A 381 3.33 -59.36 -20.91
N ILE A 382 3.37 -59.32 -22.27
CA ILE A 382 2.53 -58.46 -23.07
C ILE A 382 1.11 -59.05 -23.14
N LYS A 383 0.11 -58.19 -23.14
CA LYS A 383 -1.31 -58.51 -23.26
C LYS A 383 -1.96 -57.82 -24.44
N ARG A 384 -3.17 -58.23 -24.83
CA ARG A 384 -3.94 -57.59 -25.94
C ARG A 384 -4.22 -56.13 -25.72
N GLU A 385 -4.44 -55.75 -24.43
CA GLU A 385 -4.66 -54.36 -24.03
C GLU A 385 -3.48 -53.41 -24.27
N ASP A 386 -2.26 -53.98 -24.46
CA ASP A 386 -1.05 -53.25 -24.75
C ASP A 386 -0.89 -52.97 -26.27
N ALA A 387 -1.80 -53.50 -27.11
CA ALA A 387 -1.82 -53.18 -28.56
C ALA A 387 -2.25 -51.73 -28.75
N GLY A 388 -1.49 -50.98 -29.54
CA GLY A 388 -1.77 -49.55 -29.76
C GLY A 388 -0.58 -48.79 -30.30
N GLU A 389 -0.67 -47.47 -30.29
CA GLU A 389 0.39 -46.59 -30.78
C GLU A 389 1.27 -46.11 -29.64
N TYR A 390 2.57 -46.42 -29.75
CA TYR A 390 3.61 -45.97 -28.80
C TYR A 390 4.39 -44.84 -29.43
N GLN A 391 4.61 -43.79 -28.63
CA GLN A 391 5.47 -42.69 -28.96
C GLN A 391 6.39 -42.38 -27.75
N CYS A 392 7.56 -41.86 -28.00
CA CYS A 392 8.39 -41.28 -26.95
C CYS A 392 8.57 -39.79 -27.17
N GLU A 393 8.47 -39.06 -26.10
CA GLU A 393 8.77 -37.64 -26.03
C GLU A 393 10.10 -37.44 -25.38
N ILE A 394 10.98 -36.68 -26.02
CA ILE A 394 12.21 -36.21 -25.40
C ILE A 394 12.11 -34.72 -25.13
N SER A 395 12.64 -34.28 -24.02
CA SER A 395 12.62 -32.88 -23.62
C SER A 395 13.91 -32.45 -22.92
N ASN A 396 14.23 -31.19 -23.11
CA ASN A 396 15.15 -30.44 -22.27
C ASN A 396 14.42 -29.23 -21.67
N PRO A 397 15.02 -28.39 -20.80
CA PRO A 397 14.34 -27.26 -20.16
C PRO A 397 13.70 -26.23 -21.11
N VAL A 398 14.06 -26.22 -22.39
CA VAL A 398 13.64 -25.19 -23.35
C VAL A 398 12.87 -25.74 -24.55
N SER A 399 12.86 -27.05 -24.79
CA SER A 399 12.20 -27.66 -25.96
C SER A 399 11.79 -29.09 -25.72
N PHE A 400 10.85 -29.59 -26.52
CA PHE A 400 10.50 -31.01 -26.57
C PHE A 400 10.19 -31.44 -28.00
N ARG A 401 10.31 -32.75 -28.27
CA ARG A 401 9.94 -33.41 -29.53
C ARG A 401 9.38 -34.81 -29.25
N ILE A 402 8.39 -35.18 -30.05
CA ILE A 402 7.73 -36.49 -29.96
C ILE A 402 8.09 -37.31 -31.21
N SER A 403 8.35 -38.60 -31.03
CA SER A 403 8.64 -39.54 -32.11
C SER A 403 7.42 -39.73 -33.04
N HIS A 404 7.66 -40.25 -34.23
CA HIS A 404 6.58 -40.85 -35.00
C HIS A 404 5.98 -42.02 -34.20
N PRO A 405 4.65 -42.23 -34.28
CA PRO A 405 4.02 -43.36 -33.59
C PRO A 405 4.46 -44.68 -34.20
N ILE A 406 4.69 -45.66 -33.36
CA ILE A 406 4.88 -47.06 -33.74
C ILE A 406 3.67 -47.84 -33.25
N LYS A 407 2.95 -48.50 -34.20
CA LYS A 407 1.85 -49.37 -33.86
C LYS A 407 2.37 -50.75 -33.45
N LEU A 408 1.98 -51.18 -32.25
CA LEU A 408 2.23 -52.50 -31.74
C LEU A 408 0.97 -53.36 -31.87
N ASP A 409 1.08 -54.45 -32.61
CA ASP A 409 0.00 -55.42 -32.77
C ASP A 409 0.30 -56.67 -31.93
N VAL A 410 -0.69 -57.09 -31.11
CA VAL A 410 -0.57 -58.28 -30.26
C VAL A 410 -1.50 -59.36 -30.80
N ILE A 411 -0.90 -60.47 -31.29
CA ILE A 411 -1.63 -61.63 -31.78
C ILE A 411 -1.95 -62.61 -30.65
N PRO A 412 -3.17 -63.18 -30.61
CA PRO A 412 -3.51 -64.17 -29.61
C PRO A 412 -2.57 -65.37 -29.64
N ASP A 413 -2.27 -65.95 -28.47
CA ASP A 413 -1.64 -67.25 -28.37
C ASP A 413 -2.68 -68.33 -28.71
N PRO A 414 -2.44 -69.14 -29.77
CA PRO A 414 -3.39 -70.18 -30.17
C PRO A 414 -3.53 -71.31 -29.16
N THR A 415 -2.67 -71.37 -28.10
CA THR A 415 -2.73 -72.39 -27.09
C THR A 415 -3.72 -72.10 -25.94
N GLN A 416 -4.18 -70.87 -25.82
CA GLN A 416 -5.32 -70.60 -24.95
C GLN A 416 -6.60 -70.72 -25.81
N GLY A 417 -7.15 -71.94 -25.79
CA GLY A 417 -8.42 -72.21 -26.41
C GLY A 417 -9.46 -71.18 -25.98
N SER A 418 -10.10 -70.62 -26.99
CA SER A 418 -11.32 -69.82 -26.77
C SER A 418 -12.20 -70.60 -25.82
N SER A 419 -12.46 -70.05 -24.67
CA SER A 419 -13.64 -70.46 -23.85
C SER A 419 -14.90 -69.98 -24.58
N GLY A 420 -15.06 -70.44 -25.81
CA GLY A 420 -16.38 -70.47 -26.47
C GLY A 420 -17.26 -71.33 -25.60
N LEU A 421 -18.40 -70.82 -25.26
CA LEU A 421 -19.46 -71.60 -24.59
C LEU A 421 -19.54 -72.96 -25.30
N SER A 422 -19.38 -74.05 -24.53
CA SER A 422 -19.47 -75.41 -25.05
C SER A 422 -20.80 -75.55 -25.85
N GLU A 423 -20.79 -76.36 -26.88
CA GLU A 423 -21.99 -76.60 -27.71
C GLU A 423 -23.22 -76.94 -26.85
N GLY A 424 -22.99 -77.58 -25.71
CA GLY A 424 -24.01 -77.80 -24.69
C GLY A 424 -24.53 -76.55 -23.99
N ALA A 425 -23.71 -75.56 -23.77
CA ALA A 425 -24.15 -74.29 -23.17
C ALA A 425 -24.93 -73.42 -24.21
N ILE A 426 -24.56 -73.45 -25.49
CA ILE A 426 -25.30 -72.80 -26.55
C ILE A 426 -26.66 -73.48 -26.73
N ALA A 427 -26.72 -74.83 -26.74
CA ALA A 427 -27.97 -75.58 -26.77
C ALA A 427 -28.85 -75.28 -25.54
N GLY A 428 -28.27 -75.15 -24.33
CA GLY A 428 -29.00 -74.79 -23.12
C GLY A 428 -29.59 -73.37 -23.16
N ILE A 429 -28.88 -72.41 -23.70
CA ILE A 429 -29.38 -71.02 -23.85
C ILE A 429 -30.50 -70.95 -24.90
N VAL A 430 -30.37 -71.68 -26.02
CA VAL A 430 -31.41 -71.71 -27.04
C VAL A 430 -32.68 -72.40 -26.52
N ILE A 431 -32.56 -73.54 -25.82
CA ILE A 431 -33.71 -74.25 -25.20
C ILE A 431 -34.33 -73.40 -24.10
N GLY A 432 -33.54 -72.75 -23.28
CA GLY A 432 -34.01 -71.89 -22.20
C GLY A 432 -34.74 -70.65 -22.71
N SER A 433 -34.26 -70.05 -23.81
CA SER A 433 -34.90 -68.88 -24.43
C SER A 433 -36.23 -69.25 -25.10
N VAL A 434 -36.31 -70.39 -25.80
CA VAL A 434 -37.55 -70.88 -26.39
C VAL A 434 -38.58 -71.22 -25.29
N ALA A 435 -38.17 -71.88 -24.19
CA ALA A 435 -39.04 -72.16 -23.08
C ALA A 435 -39.52 -70.91 -22.36
N GLY A 436 -38.62 -69.90 -22.22
CA GLY A 436 -38.96 -68.58 -21.64
C GLY A 436 -39.99 -67.81 -22.48
N VAL A 437 -39.84 -67.80 -23.81
CA VAL A 437 -40.82 -67.18 -24.69
C VAL A 437 -42.16 -67.88 -24.66
N ALA A 438 -42.17 -69.23 -24.62
CA ALA A 438 -43.39 -70.00 -24.48
C ALA A 438 -44.13 -69.73 -23.15
N LEU A 439 -43.40 -69.59 -22.03
CA LEU A 439 -43.99 -69.26 -20.72
C LEU A 439 -44.54 -67.80 -20.72
N ILE A 440 -43.86 -66.87 -21.35
CA ILE A 440 -44.33 -65.48 -21.47
C ILE A 440 -45.59 -65.43 -22.37
N ALA A 441 -45.61 -66.18 -23.47
CA ALA A 441 -46.80 -66.29 -24.34
C ALA A 441 -47.98 -66.95 -23.61
N ALA A 442 -47.74 -68.00 -22.82
CA ALA A 442 -48.78 -68.66 -22.01
C ALA A 442 -49.32 -67.73 -20.89
N LEU A 443 -48.42 -66.91 -20.28
CA LEU A 443 -48.83 -65.96 -19.26
C LEU A 443 -49.61 -64.79 -19.89
N ALA A 444 -49.20 -64.32 -21.07
CA ALA A 444 -49.93 -63.33 -21.82
C ALA A 444 -51.30 -63.83 -22.28
N TYR A 445 -51.37 -65.06 -22.75
CA TYR A 445 -52.66 -65.72 -23.10
C TYR A 445 -53.57 -65.90 -21.86
N PHE A 446 -52.99 -66.23 -20.75
CA PHE A 446 -53.76 -66.40 -19.45
C PHE A 446 -54.24 -65.02 -18.95
N LEU A 447 -53.48 -64.02 -19.06
CA LEU A 447 -53.87 -62.64 -18.73
C LEU A 447 -54.90 -62.09 -19.72
N TYR A 448 -54.78 -62.41 -21.01
CA TYR A 448 -55.74 -62.01 -22.04
C TYR A 448 -57.11 -62.71 -21.83
N SER A 449 -57.13 -64.01 -21.48
CA SER A 449 -58.38 -64.76 -21.23
C SER A 449 -59.07 -64.31 -19.94
N ARG A 450 -58.36 -63.73 -18.97
CA ARG A 450 -58.96 -63.13 -17.76
C ARG A 450 -59.61 -61.75 -18.03
N LYS A 451 -59.30 -61.10 -19.14
CA LYS A 451 -59.78 -59.76 -19.43
C LYS A 451 -61.06 -59.73 -20.30
N THR A 452 -61.60 -60.91 -20.68
CA THR A 452 -62.85 -61.03 -21.49
C THR A 452 -64.02 -61.59 -20.65
N GLY A 453 -64.26 -61.08 -19.47
CA GLY A 453 -65.41 -61.45 -18.70
C GLY A 453 -65.94 -60.33 -17.82
N GLY A 454 -67.00 -59.64 -18.30
CA GLY A 454 -67.93 -58.77 -17.60
C GLY A 454 -67.48 -57.36 -17.23
N GLY A 455 -68.00 -56.39 -17.78
CA GLY A 455 -69.27 -55.75 -17.89
C GLY A 455 -69.23 -54.34 -17.28
N SER A 456 -69.45 -53.33 -18.11
CA SER A 456 -70.16 -52.07 -17.92
C SER A 456 -69.96 -51.29 -16.62
N ASP A 457 -69.57 -50.06 -16.64
CA ASP A 457 -70.26 -48.80 -16.87
C ASP A 457 -69.39 -47.57 -16.62
N GLN A 458 -69.36 -46.77 -17.60
CA GLN A 458 -69.71 -45.36 -17.74
C GLN A 458 -68.99 -44.29 -16.91
N ARG A 459 -68.50 -43.34 -17.74
CA ARG A 459 -68.43 -41.88 -17.59
C ARG A 459 -67.20 -41.34 -16.86
N ASP A 460 -66.65 -40.36 -17.28
CA ASP A 460 -66.69 -39.38 -18.38
C ASP A 460 -65.60 -38.31 -18.09
N LEU A 461 -65.00 -37.83 -19.15
CA LEU A 461 -64.54 -36.48 -19.38
C LEU A 461 -63.29 -35.89 -18.71
N THR A 462 -62.45 -35.49 -19.63
CA THR A 462 -61.70 -34.23 -19.82
C THR A 462 -60.38 -34.09 -19.12
N GLU A 463 -59.38 -34.13 -19.96
CA GLU A 463 -58.69 -33.01 -20.60
C GLU A 463 -57.90 -32.09 -19.62
N HIS A 464 -56.67 -32.05 -19.80
CA HIS A 464 -55.76 -30.90 -20.03
C HIS A 464 -54.37 -31.12 -19.47
N LYS A 465 -53.43 -31.02 -20.38
CA LYS A 465 -52.04 -30.61 -20.21
C LYS A 465 -52.04 -29.10 -19.91
N PRO A 466 -51.01 -28.38 -19.46
CA PRO A 466 -49.57 -28.72 -19.30
C PRO A 466 -48.85 -28.02 -18.12
N SER A 467 -47.59 -28.33 -18.01
CA SER A 467 -46.46 -27.46 -17.69
C SER A 467 -46.14 -27.01 -16.27
N THR A 468 -44.89 -27.14 -16.02
CA THR A 468 -43.92 -26.25 -15.35
C THR A 468 -43.79 -26.22 -13.84
N SER A 469 -42.56 -26.41 -13.50
CA SER A 469 -41.70 -25.66 -12.57
C SER A 469 -41.74 -25.94 -11.06
N SER A 470 -40.56 -26.28 -10.62
CA SER A 470 -39.79 -25.66 -9.57
C SER A 470 -40.20 -25.83 -8.10
N HIS A 471 -39.14 -25.94 -7.39
CA HIS A 471 -38.81 -25.54 -6.02
C HIS A 471 -38.72 -26.63 -4.96
N ASN A 472 -37.47 -26.83 -4.57
CA ASN A 472 -36.84 -26.42 -3.30
C ASN A 472 -37.13 -27.21 -2.04
N LEU A 473 -36.06 -27.58 -1.42
CA LEU A 473 -35.61 -27.39 -0.04
C LEU A 473 -34.84 -28.60 0.52
N GLY A 474 -33.61 -28.33 0.90
CA GLY A 474 -32.73 -29.19 1.69
C GLY A 474 -33.20 -29.39 3.14
N PRO A 475 -32.39 -29.78 4.13
CA PRO A 475 -30.98 -29.46 4.32
C PRO A 475 -30.11 -30.56 4.99
N SER A 476 -28.84 -30.16 5.28
CA SER A 476 -27.88 -30.54 6.35
C SER A 476 -27.14 -31.87 6.23
N ASP A 477 -25.94 -31.93 6.45
CA ASP A 477 -24.77 -31.54 7.21
C ASP A 477 -23.64 -32.54 6.97
N ASP A 478 -22.46 -32.13 6.75
CA ASP A 478 -21.21 -32.22 7.50
C ASP A 478 -19.96 -32.17 6.63
N SER A 479 -19.08 -31.28 7.00
CA SER A 479 -17.69 -31.02 6.59
C SER A 479 -16.74 -32.09 7.20
N PRO A 480 -15.40 -32.10 6.96
CA PRO A 480 -14.52 -31.16 6.27
C PRO A 480 -13.35 -31.80 5.44
N ASN A 481 -12.68 -31.06 4.61
CA ASN A 481 -11.24 -30.73 4.60
C ASN A 481 -10.75 -30.14 3.25
N LYS A 482 -10.21 -28.97 3.40
CA LYS A 482 -9.14 -28.20 2.72
C LYS A 482 -8.29 -28.88 1.66
N VAL A 483 -8.12 -28.22 0.51
CA VAL A 483 -6.82 -27.80 -0.07
C VAL A 483 -7.07 -26.58 -0.98
N ASP A 484 -6.24 -25.56 -0.82
CA ASP A 484 -6.24 -24.27 -1.51
C ASP A 484 -5.89 -24.40 -2.99
N ASP A 485 -6.73 -23.83 -3.86
CA ASP A 485 -6.39 -23.55 -5.24
C ASP A 485 -6.51 -22.05 -5.50
N VAL A 486 -5.34 -21.42 -5.76
CA VAL A 486 -5.20 -19.99 -6.05
C VAL A 486 -5.52 -19.76 -7.52
N SER A 487 -6.67 -19.15 -7.79
CA SER A 487 -7.09 -18.74 -9.12
C SER A 487 -6.60 -17.31 -9.42
N TYR A 488 -5.74 -17.15 -10.42
CA TYR A 488 -5.32 -15.85 -10.95
C TYR A 488 -6.38 -15.30 -11.90
N SER A 489 -6.97 -14.17 -11.56
CA SER A 489 -7.81 -13.38 -12.46
C SER A 489 -6.96 -12.32 -13.17
N VAL A 490 -6.98 -12.38 -14.50
CA VAL A 490 -6.38 -11.40 -15.41
C VAL A 490 -7.31 -10.18 -15.52
N LEU A 491 -6.83 -9.00 -15.10
CA LEU A 491 -7.50 -7.72 -15.33
C LEU A 491 -7.00 -7.10 -16.65
N SER A 492 -7.88 -7.02 -17.62
CA SER A 492 -7.67 -6.28 -18.86
C SER A 492 -8.04 -4.82 -18.67
N PHE A 493 -7.08 -3.90 -18.82
CA PHE A 493 -7.37 -2.47 -18.90
C PHE A 493 -7.65 -2.05 -20.34
N ASN A 494 -8.85 -1.55 -20.57
CA ASN A 494 -9.28 -0.96 -21.81
C ASN A 494 -8.86 0.52 -21.85
N ALA A 495 -8.00 0.90 -22.78
CA ALA A 495 -7.57 2.27 -22.99
C ALA A 495 -8.63 3.04 -23.78
N GLN A 496 -9.22 4.05 -23.16
CA GLN A 496 -10.04 5.05 -23.85
C GLN A 496 -9.17 6.23 -24.28
N GLN A 497 -9.11 6.44 -25.58
CA GLN A 497 -8.55 7.62 -26.24
C GLN A 497 -9.32 8.88 -25.85
N SER A 498 -8.62 9.92 -25.43
CA SER A 498 -9.13 11.28 -25.40
C SER A 498 -8.30 12.20 -26.29
N LYS A 499 -8.99 12.99 -27.07
CA LYS A 499 -8.59 13.85 -28.17
C LYS A 499 -7.68 15.01 -27.75
N ARG A 500 -6.71 15.29 -28.61
CA ARG A 500 -5.89 16.52 -28.67
C ARG A 500 -6.72 17.75 -29.08
N PRO A 501 -6.31 18.94 -28.67
CA PRO A 501 -6.36 20.09 -29.57
C PRO A 501 -4.97 20.63 -29.91
N THR A 502 -4.91 21.10 -31.16
CA THR A 502 -3.78 21.60 -31.92
C THR A 502 -3.44 23.07 -31.61
N SER A 503 -2.17 23.38 -31.84
CA SER A 503 -1.58 24.63 -32.33
C SER A 503 -1.19 25.73 -31.31
N ALA A 504 0.06 26.13 -31.25
CA ALA A 504 0.66 27.15 -32.08
C ALA A 504 2.18 27.27 -31.82
N SER A 505 2.88 27.54 -32.93
CA SER A 505 4.29 27.73 -33.10
C SER A 505 4.80 29.04 -32.49
N SER A 506 6.06 29.06 -31.98
CA SER A 506 7.00 30.18 -32.26
C SER A 506 8.43 29.73 -31.99
N SER A 507 9.26 30.10 -32.92
CA SER A 507 10.68 29.79 -33.15
C SER A 507 11.66 30.54 -32.22
N PRO A 508 12.97 30.37 -32.41
CA PRO A 508 13.97 30.35 -31.33
C PRO A 508 14.70 31.68 -31.15
N THR A 509 15.31 31.84 -29.98
CA THR A 509 16.29 32.93 -29.77
C THR A 509 17.61 32.37 -29.24
N GLU A 510 18.64 32.88 -29.85
CA GLU A 510 20.04 32.59 -29.85
C GLU A 510 20.74 32.53 -28.48
N THR A 511 21.68 31.63 -28.41
CA THR A 511 22.83 31.53 -27.50
C THR A 511 23.79 32.71 -27.66
N VAL A 512 24.18 33.31 -26.53
CA VAL A 512 25.39 34.16 -26.46
C VAL A 512 26.35 33.54 -25.45
N TYR A 513 27.52 33.11 -25.96
CA TYR A 513 28.71 32.78 -25.19
C TYR A 513 29.41 34.06 -24.71
N SER A 514 29.82 34.11 -23.45
CA SER A 514 30.89 35.01 -23.02
C SER A 514 31.97 34.24 -22.28
N GLU A 515 33.13 34.13 -22.92
CA GLU A 515 34.41 33.78 -22.31
C GLU A 515 34.84 34.88 -21.32
N VAL A 516 35.34 34.47 -20.15
CA VAL A 516 36.14 35.33 -19.30
C VAL A 516 37.52 34.68 -19.08
N LYS A 517 38.54 35.36 -19.60
CA LYS A 517 39.95 35.04 -19.44
C LYS A 517 40.43 35.28 -18.01
N LYS A 518 41.37 34.41 -17.60
CA LYS A 518 42.24 34.53 -16.43
C LYS A 518 43.02 35.83 -16.38
N LYS A 519 43.14 36.38 -15.21
CA LYS A 519 44.38 36.92 -14.63
C LYS A 519 44.48 36.52 -13.16
#